data_a75a9264c84eb57dae332e7a8712078e
#
_entry.id   a75a9264c84eb57dae332e7a8712078e
#
_cell.length_a   1.000
_cell.length_b   1.000
_cell.length_c   1.000
_cell.angle_alpha   90.00
_cell.angle_beta   90.00
_cell.angle_gamma   90.00
#
_symmetry.space_group_name_H-M   'P 1'
#
loop_
_entity.id
_entity.type
_entity.pdbx_description
1 polymer ?
#
loop_
_entity_poly.entity_id
_entity_poly.type
_entity_poly.pdbx_seq_one_letter_code
_entity_poly.pdbx_strand_id
1 'polypeptide(L)'
;VRSEEDIFNYLQDVEPDFVINAALANLGSSSKLSFEVNYLGTLYLAKAAATLKIPYIHLTSAATLPNGENISEEQTVPLSAELNNYAKSKLMAEKTLEHLRQTVGLDYSSIRLAIVYGNHDHKIQGFHRLLYTIADQAMPFLITRKNVIHSYSNSRKIPYLVHHMLNNRMEFSGQTYNFVDKEPVEMDQLILATKKHLGLKYPKKIYIPYNSAKTGKKILSVLLRGIAKIGVVARMPQELMFLESFYLNQTLSTTKLQRSSFQDPMPKETIYTRLPDMASYYLTRWHQQNLIMIPSQDTVEIDELDQGFRHHPEALLEQMHATEKSGDSQTAV
;
A
#
# COMPACT_ATOMS: atom_id res chain seq x y z
N VAL A 1 1.32 -8.75 19.79
CA VAL A 1 2.06 -9.80 19.04
C VAL A 1 3.54 -9.93 19.45
N ARG A 2 4.00 -9.31 20.55
CA ARG A 2 5.40 -9.36 20.98
C ARG A 2 5.66 -10.21 22.22
N SER A 3 4.61 -10.78 22.83
CA SER A 3 4.67 -11.70 23.96
C SER A 3 4.13 -13.05 23.54
N GLU A 4 4.92 -14.12 23.68
CA GLU A 4 4.54 -15.49 23.33
C GLU A 4 3.44 -16.00 24.27
N GLU A 5 3.61 -15.77 25.57
CA GLU A 5 2.67 -16.20 26.61
C GLU A 5 1.31 -15.51 26.48
N ASP A 6 1.29 -14.17 26.30
CA ASP A 6 0.03 -13.42 26.14
C ASP A 6 -0.75 -13.87 24.91
N ILE A 7 -0.04 -14.16 23.81
CA ILE A 7 -0.67 -14.66 22.57
C ILE A 7 -1.30 -16.03 22.81
N PHE A 8 -0.55 -16.93 23.43
CA PHE A 8 -1.03 -18.30 23.69
C PHE A 8 -2.26 -18.27 24.60
N ASN A 9 -2.16 -17.60 25.75
CA ASN A 9 -3.26 -17.48 26.69
C ASN A 9 -4.50 -16.83 26.05
N TYR A 10 -4.31 -15.75 25.29
CA TYR A 10 -5.42 -15.08 24.58
C TYR A 10 -6.11 -16.02 23.57
N LEU A 11 -5.36 -16.75 22.75
CA LEU A 11 -5.95 -17.67 21.77
C LEU A 11 -6.61 -18.87 22.45
N GLN A 12 -6.09 -19.33 23.58
CA GLN A 12 -6.70 -20.39 24.38
C GLN A 12 -8.01 -19.94 25.02
N ASP A 13 -8.07 -18.70 25.54
CA ASP A 13 -9.28 -18.16 26.17
C ASP A 13 -10.39 -17.83 25.17
N VAL A 14 -10.01 -17.33 23.97
CA VAL A 14 -10.98 -16.90 22.93
C VAL A 14 -11.46 -18.07 22.06
N GLU A 15 -10.67 -19.14 21.96
CA GLU A 15 -10.94 -20.33 21.12
C GLU A 15 -11.38 -19.96 19.68
N PRO A 16 -10.60 -19.15 18.92
CA PRO A 16 -11.02 -18.73 17.60
C PRO A 16 -10.98 -19.87 16.58
N ASP A 17 -11.89 -19.87 15.61
CA ASP A 17 -11.94 -20.86 14.53
C ASP A 17 -10.72 -20.77 13.60
N PHE A 18 -10.09 -19.62 13.49
CA PHE A 18 -8.90 -19.36 12.67
C PHE A 18 -8.13 -18.12 13.13
N VAL A 19 -6.88 -18.03 12.70
CA VAL A 19 -6.03 -16.85 12.93
C VAL A 19 -5.59 -16.26 11.60
N ILE A 20 -5.78 -14.94 11.41
CA ILE A 20 -5.25 -14.19 10.26
C ILE A 20 -4.17 -13.22 10.78
N ASN A 21 -2.92 -13.43 10.38
CA ASN A 21 -1.83 -12.53 10.72
C ASN A 21 -1.58 -11.48 9.64
N ALA A 22 -2.09 -10.29 9.90
CA ALA A 22 -1.83 -9.08 9.10
C ALA A 22 -0.93 -8.07 9.83
N ALA A 23 -0.29 -8.47 10.94
CA ALA A 23 0.60 -7.58 11.70
C ALA A 23 1.81 -7.15 10.86
N LEU A 24 2.13 -5.86 10.92
CA LEU A 24 3.11 -5.25 10.04
C LEU A 24 3.96 -4.18 10.74
N ALA A 25 5.26 -4.40 10.81
CA ALA A 25 6.27 -3.36 10.93
C ALA A 25 6.68 -2.92 9.51
N ASN A 26 6.65 -1.62 9.24
CA ASN A 26 6.78 -1.04 7.91
C ASN A 26 8.19 -1.15 7.31
N LEU A 27 8.34 -0.85 6.02
CA LEU A 27 9.62 -0.78 5.30
C LEU A 27 10.67 0.12 5.96
N GLY A 28 10.25 1.24 6.58
CA GLY A 28 11.14 2.16 7.30
C GLY A 28 11.33 1.86 8.78
N SER A 29 10.81 0.74 9.29
CA SER A 29 10.94 0.38 10.70
C SER A 29 12.36 -0.01 11.09
N SER A 30 12.71 0.19 12.38
CA SER A 30 13.98 -0.25 12.92
C SER A 30 14.13 -1.77 12.79
N SER A 31 15.37 -2.25 12.83
CA SER A 31 15.68 -3.69 12.84
C SER A 31 14.96 -4.40 13.99
N LYS A 32 14.98 -3.81 15.20
CA LYS A 32 14.29 -4.35 16.37
C LYS A 32 12.78 -4.51 16.14
N LEU A 33 12.10 -3.46 15.66
CA LEU A 33 10.66 -3.52 15.45
C LEU A 33 10.28 -4.50 14.33
N SER A 34 11.05 -4.56 13.24
CA SER A 34 10.85 -5.52 12.16
C SER A 34 11.03 -6.96 12.66
N PHE A 35 12.03 -7.21 13.48
CA PHE A 35 12.27 -8.51 14.10
C PHE A 35 11.13 -8.91 15.06
N GLU A 36 10.75 -8.03 15.98
CA GLU A 36 9.73 -8.30 16.99
C GLU A 36 8.33 -8.51 16.40
N VAL A 37 7.92 -7.67 15.43
CA VAL A 37 6.55 -7.69 14.90
C VAL A 37 6.41 -8.65 13.73
N ASN A 38 7.27 -8.54 12.69
CA ASN A 38 7.11 -9.33 11.48
C ASN A 38 7.59 -10.77 11.64
N TYR A 39 8.63 -11.01 12.44
CA TYR A 39 9.20 -12.33 12.62
C TYR A 39 8.74 -13.00 13.91
N LEU A 40 9.10 -12.46 15.10
CA LEU A 40 8.71 -13.08 16.38
C LEU A 40 7.21 -13.14 16.56
N GLY A 41 6.47 -12.07 16.20
CA GLY A 41 5.01 -12.09 16.24
C GLY A 41 4.41 -13.17 15.34
N THR A 42 4.99 -13.42 14.16
CA THR A 42 4.57 -14.55 13.31
C THR A 42 4.91 -15.90 13.95
N LEU A 43 6.12 -16.05 14.48
CA LEU A 43 6.55 -17.29 15.16
C LEU A 43 5.64 -17.64 16.35
N TYR A 44 5.34 -16.66 17.21
CA TYR A 44 4.51 -16.91 18.40
C TYR A 44 3.07 -17.24 18.05
N LEU A 45 2.47 -16.49 17.12
CA LEU A 45 1.12 -16.81 16.62
C LEU A 45 1.07 -18.19 15.97
N ALA A 46 2.07 -18.54 15.16
CA ALA A 46 2.11 -19.83 14.47
C ALA A 46 2.31 -21.01 15.43
N LYS A 47 3.16 -20.85 16.46
CA LYS A 47 3.32 -21.87 17.51
C LYS A 47 2.03 -22.09 18.30
N ALA A 48 1.38 -21.02 18.73
CA ALA A 48 0.11 -21.09 19.43
C ALA A 48 -0.96 -21.75 18.55
N ALA A 49 -1.09 -21.35 17.28
CA ALA A 49 -2.01 -21.94 16.33
C ALA A 49 -1.74 -23.44 16.10
N ALA A 50 -0.46 -23.85 16.00
CA ALA A 50 -0.09 -25.26 15.86
C ALA A 50 -0.51 -26.08 17.10
N THR A 51 -0.22 -25.57 18.32
CA THR A 51 -0.56 -26.24 19.58
C THR A 51 -2.06 -26.38 19.77
N LEU A 52 -2.82 -25.33 19.45
CA LEU A 52 -4.27 -25.28 19.58
C LEU A 52 -5.01 -25.85 18.35
N LYS A 53 -4.28 -26.29 17.31
CA LYS A 53 -4.80 -26.84 16.05
C LYS A 53 -5.73 -25.87 15.33
N ILE A 54 -5.42 -24.57 15.35
CA ILE A 54 -6.18 -23.52 14.71
C ILE A 54 -5.59 -23.23 13.32
N PRO A 55 -6.38 -23.20 12.24
CA PRO A 55 -5.93 -22.80 10.90
C PRO A 55 -5.34 -21.38 10.91
N TYR A 56 -4.21 -21.20 10.21
CA TYR A 56 -3.44 -19.97 10.24
C TYR A 56 -3.23 -19.39 8.83
N ILE A 57 -3.63 -18.15 8.62
CA ILE A 57 -3.37 -17.40 7.36
C ILE A 57 -2.34 -16.32 7.62
N HIS A 58 -1.28 -16.30 6.82
CA HIS A 58 -0.21 -15.31 6.90
C HIS A 58 -0.21 -14.37 5.70
N LEU A 59 -0.34 -13.06 5.95
CA LEU A 59 -0.14 -12.05 4.92
C LEU A 59 1.35 -11.68 4.85
N THR A 60 1.98 -12.03 3.75
CA THR A 60 3.39 -11.76 3.48
C THR A 60 3.56 -10.79 2.30
N SER A 61 4.73 -10.70 1.70
CA SER A 61 5.04 -9.64 0.74
C SER A 61 5.91 -10.11 -0.42
N ALA A 62 5.70 -9.52 -1.59
CA ALA A 62 6.61 -9.63 -2.74
C ALA A 62 8.06 -9.19 -2.44
N ALA A 63 8.31 -8.52 -1.31
CA ALA A 63 9.66 -8.19 -0.87
C ALA A 63 10.54 -9.42 -0.55
N THR A 64 9.93 -10.62 -0.43
CA THR A 64 10.63 -11.91 -0.30
C THR A 64 11.06 -12.50 -1.64
N LEU A 65 10.67 -11.87 -2.75
CA LEU A 65 10.95 -12.27 -4.12
C LEU A 65 11.96 -11.32 -4.78
N PRO A 66 12.70 -11.78 -5.80
CA PRO A 66 13.61 -10.92 -6.56
C PRO A 66 12.85 -9.89 -7.39
N ASN A 67 13.58 -8.91 -7.94
CA ASN A 67 13.09 -8.12 -9.06
C ASN A 67 13.11 -8.96 -10.34
N GLY A 68 12.17 -8.71 -11.23
CA GLY A 68 12.02 -9.45 -12.49
C GLY A 68 10.58 -9.48 -12.98
N GLU A 69 10.30 -10.31 -13.95
CA GLU A 69 8.96 -10.46 -14.53
C GLU A 69 8.44 -11.88 -14.35
N ASN A 70 7.12 -11.99 -14.12
CA ASN A 70 6.40 -13.24 -13.96
C ASN A 70 7.01 -14.18 -12.90
N ILE A 71 7.37 -13.64 -11.74
CA ILE A 71 8.09 -14.34 -10.66
C ILE A 71 7.13 -15.30 -9.95
N SER A 72 7.51 -16.60 -9.93
CA SER A 72 6.73 -17.63 -9.24
C SER A 72 6.95 -17.64 -7.73
N GLU A 73 6.13 -18.38 -7.00
CA GLU A 73 6.15 -18.49 -5.54
C GLU A 73 7.45 -19.11 -5.01
N GLU A 74 8.12 -19.93 -5.82
CA GLU A 74 9.33 -20.66 -5.44
C GLU A 74 10.61 -19.82 -5.55
N GLN A 75 10.56 -18.71 -6.28
CA GLN A 75 11.73 -17.86 -6.59
C GLN A 75 12.05 -16.86 -5.47
N THR A 76 12.14 -17.32 -4.22
CA THR A 76 12.51 -16.43 -3.10
C THR A 76 13.95 -15.94 -3.19
N VAL A 77 14.23 -14.73 -2.68
CA VAL A 77 15.60 -14.23 -2.54
C VAL A 77 16.37 -15.04 -1.48
N PRO A 78 17.70 -15.19 -1.60
CA PRO A 78 18.50 -15.77 -0.53
C PRO A 78 18.41 -14.96 0.75
N LEU A 79 18.27 -15.61 1.90
CA LEU A 79 18.31 -14.92 3.19
C LEU A 79 19.75 -14.44 3.43
N SER A 80 19.94 -13.12 3.53
CA SER A 80 21.25 -12.51 3.76
C SER A 80 21.16 -11.30 4.70
N ALA A 81 22.31 -10.92 5.25
CA ALA A 81 22.42 -9.72 6.09
C ALA A 81 22.13 -8.42 5.31
N GLU A 82 22.33 -8.43 3.99
CA GLU A 82 22.18 -7.27 3.10
C GLU A 82 20.73 -6.93 2.78
N LEU A 83 19.81 -7.87 2.97
CA LEU A 83 18.39 -7.59 2.80
C LEU A 83 17.94 -6.47 3.74
N ASN A 84 17.06 -5.59 3.27
CA ASN A 84 16.42 -4.64 4.16
C ASN A 84 15.65 -5.36 5.28
N ASN A 85 15.45 -4.69 6.42
CA ASN A 85 14.87 -5.29 7.61
C ASN A 85 13.47 -5.89 7.37
N TYR A 86 12.69 -5.25 6.50
CA TYR A 86 11.35 -5.71 6.13
C TYR A 86 11.39 -7.03 5.35
N ALA A 87 12.13 -7.07 4.23
CA ALA A 87 12.27 -8.27 3.41
C ALA A 87 12.84 -9.43 4.22
N LYS A 88 13.90 -9.14 5.01
CA LYS A 88 14.56 -10.13 5.88
C LYS A 88 13.56 -10.76 6.87
N SER A 89 12.83 -9.93 7.60
CA SER A 89 11.87 -10.41 8.62
C SER A 89 10.70 -11.19 8.02
N LYS A 90 10.18 -10.74 6.86
CA LYS A 90 9.12 -11.48 6.15
C LYS A 90 9.61 -12.82 5.59
N LEU A 91 10.82 -12.87 5.02
CA LEU A 91 11.41 -14.12 4.51
C LEU A 91 11.70 -15.11 5.65
N MET A 92 12.21 -14.62 6.78
CA MET A 92 12.39 -15.45 8.00
C MET A 92 11.05 -16.03 8.46
N ALA A 93 9.99 -15.22 8.47
CA ALA A 93 8.64 -15.66 8.83
C ALA A 93 8.15 -16.79 7.90
N GLU A 94 8.25 -16.63 6.58
CA GLU A 94 7.85 -17.66 5.60
C GLU A 94 8.60 -18.98 5.83
N LYS A 95 9.93 -18.93 6.00
CA LYS A 95 10.76 -20.12 6.27
C LYS A 95 10.41 -20.79 7.59
N THR A 96 10.05 -20.02 8.60
CA THR A 96 9.61 -20.54 9.91
C THR A 96 8.26 -21.24 9.80
N LEU A 97 7.31 -20.70 9.05
CA LEU A 97 6.00 -21.36 8.85
C LEU A 97 6.16 -22.69 8.12
N GLU A 98 7.01 -22.74 7.09
CA GLU A 98 7.34 -23.98 6.39
C GLU A 98 7.97 -25.01 7.34
N HIS A 99 8.94 -24.60 8.17
CA HIS A 99 9.56 -25.47 9.18
C HIS A 99 8.54 -25.99 10.22
N LEU A 100 7.68 -25.14 10.76
CA LEU A 100 6.65 -25.55 11.73
C LEU A 100 5.63 -26.52 11.11
N ARG A 101 5.30 -26.36 9.82
CA ARG A 101 4.49 -27.37 9.14
C ARG A 101 5.15 -28.75 9.14
N GLN A 102 6.44 -28.79 8.81
CA GLN A 102 7.19 -30.05 8.71
C GLN A 102 7.41 -30.72 10.06
N THR A 103 7.59 -29.93 11.14
CA THR A 103 7.99 -30.43 12.46
C THR A 103 6.83 -30.65 13.41
N VAL A 104 5.81 -29.79 13.40
CA VAL A 104 4.67 -29.84 14.34
C VAL A 104 3.31 -29.87 13.64
N GLY A 105 3.29 -29.97 12.30
CA GLY A 105 2.04 -30.10 11.53
C GLY A 105 1.19 -28.84 11.48
N LEU A 106 1.79 -27.63 11.55
CA LEU A 106 1.07 -26.38 11.44
C LEU A 106 0.19 -26.33 10.18
N ASP A 107 -1.11 -26.11 10.36
CA ASP A 107 -2.04 -25.84 9.25
C ASP A 107 -2.00 -24.36 8.88
N TYR A 108 -1.20 -23.99 7.89
CA TYR A 108 -1.09 -22.60 7.45
C TYR A 108 -1.28 -22.43 5.96
N SER A 109 -1.58 -21.18 5.56
CA SER A 109 -1.43 -20.71 4.18
C SER A 109 -0.82 -19.31 4.19
N SER A 110 0.00 -18.99 3.19
CA SER A 110 0.58 -17.66 3.03
C SER A 110 0.07 -16.99 1.76
N ILE A 111 -0.22 -15.68 1.86
CA ILE A 111 -0.64 -14.83 0.75
C ILE A 111 0.43 -13.75 0.56
N ARG A 112 1.19 -13.82 -0.55
CA ARG A 112 2.14 -12.78 -0.94
C ARG A 112 1.44 -11.65 -1.66
N LEU A 113 1.51 -10.48 -1.06
CA LEU A 113 0.96 -9.25 -1.62
C LEU A 113 2.09 -8.44 -2.26
N ALA A 114 1.84 -7.87 -3.44
CA ALA A 114 2.71 -6.88 -4.07
C ALA A 114 2.42 -5.47 -3.50
N ILE A 115 2.40 -4.45 -4.34
CA ILE A 115 2.01 -3.11 -3.91
C ILE A 115 0.49 -3.10 -3.67
N VAL A 116 0.09 -3.06 -2.40
CA VAL A 116 -1.33 -3.05 -2.06
C VAL A 116 -1.94 -1.68 -2.33
N TYR A 117 -3.10 -1.67 -2.97
CA TYR A 117 -3.90 -0.48 -3.20
C TYR A 117 -5.34 -0.65 -2.70
N GLY A 118 -5.97 0.46 -2.33
CA GLY A 118 -7.34 0.50 -1.83
C GLY A 118 -7.54 1.65 -0.86
N ASN A 119 -8.76 1.79 -0.35
CA ASN A 119 -9.11 2.78 0.67
C ASN A 119 -8.67 2.30 2.06
N HIS A 120 -8.77 3.17 3.07
CA HIS A 120 -8.51 2.88 4.49
C HIS A 120 -7.06 2.56 4.85
N ASP A 121 -6.08 2.86 4.00
CA ASP A 121 -4.68 2.87 4.44
C ASP A 121 -4.45 4.08 5.33
N HIS A 122 -4.13 3.82 6.60
CA HIS A 122 -3.91 4.86 7.62
C HIS A 122 -2.47 5.38 7.64
N LYS A 123 -1.57 4.71 6.90
CA LYS A 123 -0.15 5.07 6.83
C LYS A 123 0.18 5.56 5.42
N ILE A 124 0.76 6.76 5.32
CA ILE A 124 1.18 7.29 4.02
C ILE A 124 2.42 6.53 3.53
N GLN A 125 2.20 5.34 2.98
CA GLN A 125 3.24 4.42 2.48
C GLN A 125 2.79 3.73 1.18
N GLY A 126 3.70 3.08 0.49
CA GLY A 126 3.39 2.32 -0.73
C GLY A 126 2.60 3.15 -1.74
N PHE A 127 1.48 2.61 -2.22
CA PHE A 127 0.60 3.27 -3.19
C PHE A 127 -0.04 4.56 -2.63
N HIS A 128 -0.48 4.56 -1.36
CA HIS A 128 -1.01 5.75 -0.70
C HIS A 128 -0.01 6.91 -0.73
N ARG A 129 1.28 6.63 -0.51
CA ARG A 129 2.33 7.65 -0.59
C ARG A 129 2.55 8.17 -2.02
N LEU A 130 2.46 7.29 -3.02
CA LEU A 130 2.54 7.69 -4.42
C LEU A 130 1.39 8.65 -4.76
N LEU A 131 0.15 8.31 -4.41
CA LEU A 131 -1.02 9.18 -4.60
C LEU A 131 -0.85 10.52 -3.91
N TYR A 132 -0.42 10.50 -2.64
CA TYR A 132 -0.17 11.73 -1.87
C TYR A 132 0.86 12.63 -2.55
N THR A 133 2.01 12.06 -2.96
CA THR A 133 3.07 12.81 -3.63
C THR A 133 2.60 13.43 -4.96
N ILE A 134 1.74 12.72 -5.70
CA ILE A 134 1.16 13.24 -6.94
C ILE A 134 0.18 14.37 -6.64
N ALA A 135 -0.71 14.21 -5.65
CA ALA A 135 -1.71 15.21 -5.27
C ALA A 135 -1.08 16.48 -4.70
N ASP A 136 -0.02 16.34 -3.91
CA ASP A 136 0.78 17.45 -3.36
C ASP A 136 1.68 18.13 -4.42
N GLN A 137 1.52 17.77 -5.69
CA GLN A 137 2.29 18.28 -6.83
C GLN A 137 3.81 18.20 -6.67
N ALA A 138 4.30 17.39 -5.75
CA ALA A 138 5.72 17.23 -5.44
C ALA A 138 6.51 16.43 -6.51
N MET A 139 5.87 16.09 -7.64
CA MET A 139 6.46 15.33 -8.76
C MET A 139 6.40 16.13 -10.07
N PRO A 140 7.20 17.20 -10.21
CA PRO A 140 7.27 17.96 -11.46
C PRO A 140 8.04 17.25 -12.57
N PHE A 141 8.93 16.33 -12.19
CA PHE A 141 9.71 15.49 -13.08
C PHE A 141 9.45 14.02 -12.75
N LEU A 142 9.48 13.17 -13.76
CA LEU A 142 9.45 11.72 -13.60
C LEU A 142 10.78 11.13 -14.08
N ILE A 143 11.65 10.81 -13.12
CA ILE A 143 12.97 10.21 -13.37
C ILE A 143 12.80 8.70 -13.28
N THR A 144 12.87 8.01 -14.40
CA THR A 144 12.59 6.58 -14.50
C THR A 144 13.31 5.93 -15.68
N ARG A 145 13.19 4.62 -15.80
CA ARG A 145 13.43 3.86 -17.03
C ARG A 145 12.09 3.72 -17.79
N LYS A 146 12.13 3.52 -19.09
CA LYS A 146 10.93 3.19 -19.88
C LYS A 146 10.39 1.81 -19.52
N ASN A 147 9.08 1.65 -19.57
CA ASN A 147 8.37 0.38 -19.43
C ASN A 147 8.67 -0.33 -18.10
N VAL A 148 8.68 0.42 -16.99
CA VAL A 148 8.78 -0.19 -15.66
C VAL A 148 7.40 -0.67 -15.23
N ILE A 149 7.27 -1.98 -15.02
CA ILE A 149 6.01 -2.63 -14.69
C ILE A 149 6.04 -3.28 -13.31
N HIS A 150 4.93 -3.17 -12.60
CA HIS A 150 4.75 -3.78 -11.28
C HIS A 150 3.41 -4.50 -11.17
N SER A 151 3.40 -5.54 -10.35
CA SER A 151 2.16 -6.13 -9.87
C SER A 151 1.57 -5.33 -8.72
N TYR A 152 0.26 -5.27 -8.65
CA TYR A 152 -0.52 -4.62 -7.59
C TYR A 152 -1.52 -5.60 -7.00
N SER A 153 -1.83 -5.43 -5.70
CA SER A 153 -2.79 -6.26 -4.97
C SER A 153 -3.98 -5.41 -4.53
N ASN A 154 -5.17 -5.77 -4.97
CA ASN A 154 -6.39 -5.09 -4.57
C ASN A 154 -6.80 -5.48 -3.15
N SER A 155 -6.81 -4.54 -2.21
CA SER A 155 -7.15 -4.79 -0.81
C SER A 155 -8.57 -5.34 -0.62
N ARG A 156 -9.53 -4.95 -1.47
CA ARG A 156 -10.92 -5.43 -1.41
C ARG A 156 -11.07 -6.91 -1.73
N LYS A 157 -10.17 -7.47 -2.52
CA LYS A 157 -10.21 -8.87 -2.94
C LYS A 157 -9.57 -9.81 -1.91
N ILE A 158 -8.68 -9.31 -1.05
CA ILE A 158 -7.95 -10.13 -0.06
C ILE A 158 -8.89 -10.93 0.85
N PRO A 159 -9.97 -10.34 1.44
CA PRO A 159 -10.87 -11.08 2.30
C PRO A 159 -11.55 -12.27 1.61
N TYR A 160 -11.86 -12.16 0.33
CA TYR A 160 -12.48 -13.24 -0.44
C TYR A 160 -11.52 -14.42 -0.62
N LEU A 161 -10.23 -14.16 -0.91
CA LEU A 161 -9.23 -15.22 -0.98
C LEU A 161 -9.01 -15.86 0.39
N VAL A 162 -8.90 -15.08 1.45
CA VAL A 162 -8.75 -15.57 2.83
C VAL A 162 -9.93 -16.48 3.20
N HIS A 163 -11.15 -16.04 2.96
CA HIS A 163 -12.36 -16.83 3.23
C HIS A 163 -12.37 -18.13 2.41
N HIS A 164 -12.00 -18.06 1.12
CA HIS A 164 -11.92 -19.23 0.27
C HIS A 164 -10.88 -20.25 0.79
N MET A 165 -9.69 -19.78 1.15
CA MET A 165 -8.62 -20.63 1.72
C MET A 165 -9.03 -21.29 3.03
N LEU A 166 -9.79 -20.60 3.89
CA LEU A 166 -10.28 -21.14 5.14
C LEU A 166 -11.32 -22.24 4.91
N ASN A 167 -12.18 -22.13 3.92
CA ASN A 167 -13.18 -23.12 3.57
C ASN A 167 -12.62 -24.32 2.76
N ASN A 168 -11.42 -24.19 2.19
CA ASN A 168 -10.82 -25.21 1.31
C ASN A 168 -9.44 -25.63 1.82
N ARG A 169 -9.31 -25.91 3.15
CA ARG A 169 -8.02 -26.20 3.79
C ARG A 169 -7.24 -27.32 3.14
N MET A 170 -7.91 -28.38 2.63
CA MET A 170 -7.22 -29.51 1.97
C MET A 170 -6.39 -29.07 0.76
N GLU A 171 -6.84 -28.06 0.01
CA GLU A 171 -6.12 -27.55 -1.15
C GLU A 171 -5.05 -26.52 -0.75
N PHE A 172 -5.37 -25.64 0.22
CA PHE A 172 -4.57 -24.46 0.50
C PHE A 172 -3.58 -24.62 1.66
N SER A 173 -3.74 -25.65 2.51
CA SER A 173 -2.85 -25.87 3.65
C SER A 173 -1.41 -26.17 3.24
N GLY A 174 -0.46 -25.48 3.87
CA GLY A 174 0.97 -25.58 3.58
C GLY A 174 1.40 -24.91 2.28
N GLN A 175 0.57 -24.07 1.69
CA GLN A 175 0.84 -23.44 0.41
C GLN A 175 1.03 -21.91 0.56
N THR A 176 1.88 -21.38 -0.32
CA THR A 176 2.03 -19.94 -0.52
C THR A 176 1.51 -19.57 -1.90
N TYR A 177 0.78 -18.48 -1.99
CA TYR A 177 0.22 -17.96 -3.24
C TYR A 177 0.57 -16.50 -3.44
N ASN A 178 1.01 -16.13 -4.65
CA ASN A 178 1.06 -14.76 -5.09
C ASN A 178 -0.36 -14.25 -5.36
N PHE A 179 -0.74 -13.14 -4.75
CA PHE A 179 -2.05 -12.55 -4.93
C PHE A 179 -1.94 -11.12 -5.47
N VAL A 180 -2.14 -10.98 -6.76
CA VAL A 180 -2.03 -9.71 -7.50
C VAL A 180 -3.10 -9.64 -8.57
N ASP A 181 -3.39 -8.43 -9.04
CA ASP A 181 -4.23 -8.26 -10.23
C ASP A 181 -3.61 -8.94 -11.45
N LYS A 182 -4.45 -9.40 -12.36
CA LYS A 182 -4.05 -10.17 -13.52
C LYS A 182 -3.05 -9.43 -14.41
N GLU A 183 -3.30 -8.13 -14.61
CA GLU A 183 -2.49 -7.31 -15.51
C GLU A 183 -1.49 -6.48 -14.70
N PRO A 184 -0.20 -6.57 -14.99
CA PRO A 184 0.80 -5.67 -14.44
C PRO A 184 0.55 -4.22 -14.88
N VAL A 185 0.98 -3.29 -14.05
CA VAL A 185 0.75 -1.86 -14.25
C VAL A 185 2.06 -1.16 -14.57
N GLU A 186 2.09 -0.41 -15.66
CA GLU A 186 3.21 0.45 -16.00
C GLU A 186 3.22 1.69 -15.11
N MET A 187 4.33 1.91 -14.39
CA MET A 187 4.45 2.94 -13.36
C MET A 187 4.18 4.35 -13.90
N ASP A 188 4.74 4.68 -15.06
CA ASP A 188 4.58 6.02 -15.65
C ASP A 188 3.14 6.24 -16.16
N GLN A 189 2.47 5.23 -16.68
CA GLN A 189 1.07 5.30 -17.09
C GLN A 189 0.15 5.52 -15.89
N LEU A 190 0.43 4.85 -14.77
CA LEU A 190 -0.33 5.04 -13.53
C LEU A 190 -0.19 6.48 -13.01
N ILE A 191 1.02 7.02 -13.01
CA ILE A 191 1.28 8.42 -12.60
C ILE A 191 0.54 9.40 -13.52
N LEU A 192 0.60 9.17 -14.84
CA LEU A 192 -0.10 10.02 -15.81
C LEU A 192 -1.62 9.93 -15.66
N ALA A 193 -2.18 8.73 -15.48
CA ALA A 193 -3.59 8.52 -15.26
C ALA A 193 -4.07 9.23 -13.98
N THR A 194 -3.28 9.14 -12.90
CA THR A 194 -3.57 9.82 -11.63
C THR A 194 -3.54 11.34 -11.80
N LYS A 195 -2.50 11.89 -12.45
CA LYS A 195 -2.41 13.34 -12.72
C LYS A 195 -3.55 13.83 -13.60
N LYS A 196 -3.92 13.06 -14.64
CA LYS A 196 -5.07 13.37 -15.50
C LYS A 196 -6.36 13.43 -14.70
N HIS A 197 -6.61 12.44 -13.85
CA HIS A 197 -7.81 12.38 -13.02
C HIS A 197 -7.90 13.58 -12.04
N LEU A 198 -6.77 14.02 -11.51
CA LEU A 198 -6.68 15.16 -10.58
C LEU A 198 -6.57 16.53 -11.28
N GLY A 199 -6.65 16.59 -12.61
CA GLY A 199 -6.51 17.85 -13.37
C GLY A 199 -5.11 18.48 -13.27
N LEU A 200 -4.08 17.71 -12.89
CA LEU A 200 -2.73 18.22 -12.65
C LEU A 200 -1.87 18.21 -13.93
N LYS A 201 -0.90 19.11 -14.01
CA LYS A 201 0.09 19.14 -15.10
C LYS A 201 0.90 17.85 -15.16
N TYR A 202 1.15 17.35 -16.37
CA TYR A 202 1.99 16.18 -16.57
C TYR A 202 3.45 16.45 -16.22
N PRO A 203 4.15 15.49 -15.61
CA PRO A 203 5.56 15.63 -15.29
C PRO A 203 6.40 15.58 -16.58
N LYS A 204 7.52 16.27 -16.61
CA LYS A 204 8.53 16.05 -17.65
C LYS A 204 9.20 14.70 -17.41
N LYS A 205 9.09 13.77 -18.37
CA LYS A 205 9.77 12.47 -18.29
C LYS A 205 11.26 12.63 -18.60
N ILE A 206 12.11 12.17 -17.70
CA ILE A 206 13.57 12.19 -17.84
C ILE A 206 14.07 10.75 -17.68
N TYR A 207 14.58 10.20 -18.78
CA TYR A 207 15.12 8.84 -18.77
C TYR A 207 16.62 8.88 -18.51
N ILE A 208 17.02 8.41 -17.32
CA ILE A 208 18.42 8.33 -16.88
C ILE A 208 18.76 6.85 -16.68
N PRO A 209 19.95 6.37 -17.05
CA PRO A 209 20.39 5.01 -16.74
C PRO A 209 20.39 4.73 -15.24
N TYR A 210 20.02 3.52 -14.82
CA TYR A 210 19.91 3.13 -13.41
C TYR A 210 21.18 3.43 -12.60
N ASN A 211 22.34 3.09 -13.14
CA ASN A 211 23.62 3.33 -12.44
C ASN A 211 23.88 4.82 -12.21
N SER A 212 23.55 5.67 -13.16
CA SER A 212 23.66 7.13 -13.02
C SER A 212 22.68 7.67 -11.97
N ALA A 213 21.44 7.19 -11.97
CA ALA A 213 20.45 7.56 -10.97
C ALA A 213 20.85 7.08 -9.56
N LYS A 214 21.39 5.85 -9.43
CA LYS A 214 21.91 5.29 -8.18
C LYS A 214 23.08 6.10 -7.63
N THR A 215 24.01 6.53 -8.50
CA THR A 215 25.14 7.41 -8.13
C THR A 215 24.63 8.78 -7.70
N GLY A 216 23.70 9.37 -8.45
CA GLY A 216 23.05 10.64 -8.09
C GLY A 216 22.35 10.58 -6.73
N LYS A 217 21.64 9.49 -6.43
CA LYS A 217 21.04 9.26 -5.11
C LYS A 217 22.08 9.25 -3.99
N LYS A 218 23.22 8.58 -4.19
CA LYS A 218 24.31 8.54 -3.19
C LYS A 218 24.87 9.94 -2.93
N ILE A 219 25.18 10.68 -3.98
CA ILE A 219 25.72 12.06 -3.88
C ILE A 219 24.70 12.95 -3.15
N LEU A 220 23.45 12.94 -3.57
CA LEU A 220 22.40 13.74 -2.94
C LEU A 220 22.20 13.36 -1.47
N SER A 221 22.27 12.06 -1.12
CA SER A 221 22.14 11.62 0.27
C SER A 221 23.29 12.12 1.18
N VAL A 222 24.49 12.26 0.64
CA VAL A 222 25.63 12.84 1.36
C VAL A 222 25.44 14.34 1.55
N LEU A 223 25.02 15.05 0.50
CA LEU A 223 24.72 16.49 0.55
C LEU A 223 23.60 16.78 1.57
N LEU A 224 22.50 16.03 1.54
CA LEU A 224 21.38 16.22 2.49
C LEU A 224 21.82 15.97 3.94
N ARG A 225 22.68 14.97 4.19
CA ARG A 225 23.27 14.76 5.51
C ARG A 225 24.19 15.90 5.96
N GLY A 226 24.96 16.47 5.02
CA GLY A 226 25.78 17.66 5.29
C GLY A 226 24.94 18.87 5.67
N ILE A 227 23.88 19.14 4.90
CA ILE A 227 22.95 20.25 5.12
C ILE A 227 22.17 20.06 6.44
N ALA A 228 21.78 18.85 6.79
CA ALA A 228 21.11 18.56 8.05
C ALA A 228 21.97 18.90 9.29
N LYS A 229 23.31 18.82 9.19
CA LYS A 229 24.23 19.21 10.29
C LYS A 229 24.22 20.72 10.58
N ILE A 230 23.81 21.55 9.64
CA ILE A 230 23.66 23.00 9.80
C ILE A 230 22.22 23.41 10.12
N GLY A 231 21.37 22.46 10.52
CA GLY A 231 20.00 22.71 10.97
C GLY A 231 18.95 22.85 9.85
N VAL A 232 19.31 22.64 8.59
CA VAL A 232 18.37 22.72 7.46
C VAL A 232 17.77 21.35 7.19
N VAL A 233 16.45 21.23 7.31
CA VAL A 233 15.71 19.99 7.01
C VAL A 233 15.35 19.96 5.53
N ALA A 234 16.14 19.24 4.73
CA ALA A 234 15.83 18.97 3.34
C ALA A 234 15.46 17.48 3.15
N ARG A 235 14.46 17.19 2.33
CA ARG A 235 13.96 15.84 2.08
C ARG A 235 14.46 15.30 0.74
N MET A 236 14.77 14.00 0.73
CA MET A 236 15.09 13.28 -0.50
C MET A 236 13.86 13.26 -1.41
N PRO A 237 13.97 13.60 -2.71
CA PRO A 237 12.89 13.40 -3.68
C PRO A 237 12.37 11.97 -3.66
N GLN A 238 11.07 11.79 -3.83
CA GLN A 238 10.41 10.47 -3.70
C GLN A 238 10.92 9.47 -4.72
N GLU A 239 11.17 9.91 -5.96
CA GLU A 239 11.69 9.11 -7.05
C GLU A 239 13.07 8.51 -6.72
N LEU A 240 13.90 9.27 -6.00
CA LEU A 240 15.20 8.81 -5.55
C LEU A 240 15.10 7.96 -4.27
N MET A 241 14.11 8.21 -3.42
CA MET A 241 13.86 7.39 -2.25
C MET A 241 13.46 5.96 -2.64
N PHE A 242 12.55 5.82 -3.60
CA PHE A 242 12.05 4.54 -4.13
C PHE A 242 12.67 4.19 -5.48
N LEU A 243 13.95 4.51 -5.68
CA LEU A 243 14.64 4.39 -6.96
C LEU A 243 14.42 3.02 -7.62
N GLU A 244 14.49 1.94 -6.86
CA GLU A 244 14.33 0.58 -7.40
C GLU A 244 12.95 0.39 -8.04
N SER A 245 11.89 0.89 -7.40
CA SER A 245 10.52 0.83 -7.94
C SER A 245 10.31 1.65 -9.21
N PHE A 246 11.17 2.63 -9.50
CA PHE A 246 11.12 3.43 -10.73
C PHE A 246 12.02 2.89 -11.84
N TYR A 247 12.82 1.84 -11.56
CA TYR A 247 13.81 1.33 -12.49
C TYR A 247 13.77 -0.18 -12.72
N LEU A 248 13.29 -0.95 -11.76
CA LEU A 248 13.29 -2.41 -11.81
C LEU A 248 11.86 -2.93 -11.88
N ASN A 249 11.63 -3.86 -12.80
CA ASN A 249 10.35 -4.56 -12.87
C ASN A 249 10.19 -5.51 -11.68
N GLN A 250 8.97 -5.63 -11.17
CA GLN A 250 8.59 -6.70 -10.26
C GLN A 250 7.15 -7.11 -10.54
N THR A 251 7.00 -8.15 -11.37
CA THR A 251 5.69 -8.74 -11.64
C THR A 251 5.64 -10.18 -11.15
N LEU A 252 4.52 -10.57 -10.55
CA LEU A 252 4.33 -11.86 -9.93
C LEU A 252 3.47 -12.75 -10.82
N SER A 253 3.83 -14.03 -10.91
CA SER A 253 3.03 -15.05 -11.57
C SER A 253 1.77 -15.33 -10.73
N THR A 254 0.62 -15.34 -11.38
CA THR A 254 -0.66 -15.77 -10.81
C THR A 254 -1.04 -17.19 -11.19
N THR A 255 -0.18 -17.89 -11.93
CA THR A 255 -0.48 -19.20 -12.53
C THR A 255 -0.89 -20.24 -11.48
N LYS A 256 -0.23 -20.26 -10.32
CA LYS A 256 -0.55 -21.20 -9.24
C LYS A 256 -1.94 -20.94 -8.69
N LEU A 257 -2.29 -19.69 -8.41
CA LEU A 257 -3.62 -19.32 -7.91
C LEU A 257 -4.71 -19.56 -8.96
N GLN A 258 -4.45 -19.28 -10.25
CA GLN A 258 -5.40 -19.53 -11.34
C GLN A 258 -5.72 -21.02 -11.54
N ARG A 259 -4.82 -21.93 -11.15
CA ARG A 259 -5.04 -23.38 -11.19
C ARG A 259 -5.76 -23.91 -9.96
N SER A 260 -5.93 -23.10 -8.93
CA SER A 260 -6.67 -23.46 -7.73
C SER A 260 -8.18 -23.32 -7.94
N SER A 261 -8.94 -23.76 -6.95
CA SER A 261 -10.40 -23.60 -6.94
C SER A 261 -10.87 -22.15 -6.73
N PHE A 262 -9.96 -21.22 -6.39
CA PHE A 262 -10.30 -19.81 -6.17
C PHE A 262 -10.64 -19.09 -7.48
N GLN A 263 -11.78 -18.40 -7.48
CA GLN A 263 -12.18 -17.51 -8.56
C GLN A 263 -12.24 -16.08 -8.07
N ASP A 264 -11.62 -15.15 -8.81
CA ASP A 264 -11.66 -13.72 -8.49
C ASP A 264 -13.12 -13.21 -8.58
N PRO A 265 -13.72 -12.74 -7.48
CA PRO A 265 -15.11 -12.28 -7.47
C PRO A 265 -15.28 -10.94 -8.21
N MET A 266 -14.20 -10.23 -8.48
CA MET A 266 -14.21 -8.90 -9.11
C MET A 266 -13.17 -8.80 -10.24
N PRO A 267 -13.25 -9.65 -11.29
CA PRO A 267 -12.19 -9.76 -12.30
C PRO A 267 -11.99 -8.51 -13.15
N LYS A 268 -13.00 -7.61 -13.19
CA LYS A 268 -12.94 -6.33 -13.93
C LYS A 268 -12.38 -5.18 -13.08
N GLU A 269 -12.24 -5.39 -11.77
CA GLU A 269 -11.75 -4.36 -10.86
C GLU A 269 -10.22 -4.31 -10.91
N THR A 270 -9.68 -3.17 -11.33
CA THR A 270 -8.24 -2.90 -11.47
C THR A 270 -7.89 -1.61 -10.73
N ILE A 271 -6.60 -1.31 -10.60
CA ILE A 271 -6.15 -0.06 -10.00
C ILE A 271 -6.71 1.16 -10.75
N TYR A 272 -6.86 1.08 -12.08
CA TYR A 272 -7.39 2.17 -12.89
C TYR A 272 -8.89 2.38 -12.67
N THR A 273 -9.68 1.32 -12.57
CA THR A 273 -11.13 1.43 -12.29
C THR A 273 -11.40 1.91 -10.87
N ARG A 274 -10.47 1.65 -9.93
CA ARG A 274 -10.56 2.09 -8.53
C ARG A 274 -9.99 3.48 -8.27
N LEU A 275 -9.22 4.01 -9.23
CA LEU A 275 -8.51 5.28 -9.06
C LEU A 275 -9.44 6.45 -8.68
N PRO A 276 -10.62 6.66 -9.31
CA PRO A 276 -11.54 7.74 -8.94
C PRO A 276 -11.98 7.68 -7.47
N ASP A 277 -12.41 6.50 -7.02
CA ASP A 277 -12.88 6.31 -5.63
C ASP A 277 -11.74 6.51 -4.61
N MET A 278 -10.55 5.99 -4.93
CA MET A 278 -9.38 6.15 -4.06
C MET A 278 -8.94 7.62 -4.00
N ALA A 279 -8.91 8.29 -5.13
CA ALA A 279 -8.55 9.70 -5.19
C ALA A 279 -9.54 10.55 -4.36
N SER A 280 -10.84 10.37 -4.55
CA SER A 280 -11.86 11.07 -3.77
C SER A 280 -11.72 10.80 -2.28
N TYR A 281 -11.58 9.53 -1.87
CA TYR A 281 -11.41 9.13 -0.47
C TYR A 281 -10.18 9.78 0.18
N TYR A 282 -9.02 9.71 -0.49
CA TYR A 282 -7.78 10.23 0.09
C TYR A 282 -7.71 11.75 0.07
N LEU A 283 -8.19 12.41 -0.99
CA LEU A 283 -8.26 13.87 -1.05
C LEU A 283 -9.11 14.44 0.10
N THR A 284 -10.32 13.90 0.29
CA THR A 284 -11.20 14.29 1.40
C THR A 284 -10.50 14.10 2.74
N ARG A 285 -9.86 12.95 2.94
CA ARG A 285 -9.14 12.65 4.18
C ARG A 285 -7.96 13.58 4.43
N TRP A 286 -7.13 13.81 3.40
CA TRP A 286 -5.97 14.70 3.54
C TRP A 286 -6.39 16.14 3.77
N HIS A 287 -7.45 16.58 3.14
CA HIS A 287 -8.04 17.91 3.40
C HIS A 287 -8.50 18.03 4.85
N GLN A 288 -9.27 17.07 5.35
CA GLN A 288 -9.72 17.05 6.75
C GLN A 288 -8.56 17.01 7.77
N GLN A 289 -7.42 16.43 7.36
CA GLN A 289 -6.21 16.37 8.19
C GLN A 289 -5.26 17.57 7.96
N ASN A 290 -5.64 18.56 7.16
CA ASN A 290 -4.81 19.70 6.76
C ASN A 290 -3.45 19.32 6.14
N LEU A 291 -3.38 18.16 5.47
CA LEU A 291 -2.15 17.67 4.82
C LEU A 291 -1.96 18.22 3.40
N ILE A 292 -3.03 18.56 2.71
CA ILE A 292 -3.01 19.22 1.40
C ILE A 292 -4.03 20.36 1.37
N MET A 293 -3.70 21.43 0.65
CA MET A 293 -4.71 22.38 0.20
C MET A 293 -5.22 21.90 -1.16
N ILE A 294 -6.51 21.58 -1.23
CA ILE A 294 -7.17 21.40 -2.53
C ILE A 294 -7.52 22.81 -3.00
N PRO A 295 -6.98 23.30 -4.13
CA PRO A 295 -7.55 24.48 -4.76
C PRO A 295 -8.97 24.07 -5.17
N SER A 296 -9.97 24.47 -4.44
CA SER A 296 -11.35 24.26 -4.87
C SER A 296 -11.55 24.96 -6.21
N GLN A 297 -12.20 24.30 -7.16
CA GLN A 297 -12.70 24.98 -8.37
C GLN A 297 -13.69 26.10 -7.98
N ASP A 298 -14.18 26.07 -6.75
CA ASP A 298 -15.06 27.05 -6.11
C ASP A 298 -14.31 28.23 -5.46
N THR A 299 -12.98 28.35 -5.64
CA THR A 299 -12.20 29.46 -5.04
C THR A 299 -12.67 30.83 -5.49
N VAL A 300 -13.28 30.94 -6.66
CA VAL A 300 -13.83 32.23 -7.12
C VAL A 300 -15.12 32.57 -6.36
N GLU A 301 -16.03 31.60 -6.21
CA GLU A 301 -17.26 31.81 -5.43
C GLU A 301 -16.99 31.96 -3.92
N ILE A 302 -16.04 31.17 -3.37
CA ILE A 302 -15.63 31.27 -1.97
C ILE A 302 -14.93 32.61 -1.69
N ASP A 303 -14.11 33.11 -2.60
CA ASP A 303 -13.47 34.42 -2.47
C ASP A 303 -14.51 35.56 -2.47
N GLU A 304 -15.56 35.48 -3.29
CA GLU A 304 -16.65 36.46 -3.29
C GLU A 304 -17.49 36.39 -2.01
N LEU A 305 -17.80 35.17 -1.53
CA LEU A 305 -18.48 34.96 -0.25
C LEU A 305 -17.63 35.40 0.94
N ASP A 306 -16.31 35.12 0.94
CA ASP A 306 -15.38 35.55 1.98
C ASP A 306 -15.24 37.07 2.01
N GLN A 307 -15.18 37.72 0.83
CA GLN A 307 -15.19 39.18 0.73
C GLN A 307 -16.53 39.78 1.22
N GLY A 308 -17.65 39.17 0.85
CA GLY A 308 -18.98 39.55 1.37
C GLY A 308 -19.06 39.42 2.87
N PHE A 309 -18.59 38.29 3.42
CA PHE A 309 -18.56 38.07 4.87
C PHE A 309 -17.69 39.12 5.62
N ARG A 310 -16.52 39.44 5.07
CA ARG A 310 -15.57 40.38 5.70
C ARG A 310 -16.02 41.83 5.63
N HIS A 311 -16.65 42.25 4.54
CA HIS A 311 -16.89 43.65 4.26
C HIS A 311 -18.39 44.05 4.28
N HIS A 312 -19.26 43.09 3.94
CA HIS A 312 -20.71 43.33 3.82
C HIS A 312 -21.54 42.13 4.33
N PRO A 313 -21.40 41.69 5.58
CA PRO A 313 -22.05 40.48 6.09
C PRO A 313 -23.59 40.57 6.07
N GLU A 314 -24.17 41.76 6.25
CA GLU A 314 -25.59 41.99 6.19
C GLU A 314 -26.16 41.74 4.79
N ALA A 315 -25.50 42.25 3.75
CA ALA A 315 -25.91 42.04 2.36
C ALA A 315 -25.78 40.57 1.96
N LEU A 316 -24.73 39.87 2.43
CA LEU A 316 -24.55 38.43 2.20
C LEU A 316 -25.72 37.64 2.85
N LEU A 317 -26.10 37.96 4.05
CA LEU A 317 -27.21 37.33 4.76
C LEU A 317 -28.56 37.55 4.05
N GLU A 318 -28.82 38.75 3.54
CA GLU A 318 -30.00 39.05 2.75
C GLU A 318 -30.07 38.25 1.45
N GLN A 319 -28.95 38.09 0.74
CA GLN A 319 -28.86 37.23 -0.47
C GLN A 319 -29.16 35.76 -0.17
N MET A 320 -28.66 35.22 0.93
CA MET A 320 -28.96 33.84 1.34
C MET A 320 -30.44 33.67 1.65
N HIS A 321 -31.08 34.60 2.37
CA HIS A 321 -32.53 34.55 2.65
C HIS A 321 -33.40 34.75 1.43
N ALA A 322 -32.93 35.47 0.40
CA ALA A 322 -33.67 35.65 -0.84
C ALA A 322 -33.65 34.35 -1.70
N THR A 323 -32.58 33.59 -1.65
CA THR A 323 -32.43 32.31 -2.38
C THR A 323 -33.32 31.22 -1.78
N GLU A 324 -33.51 31.17 -0.46
CA GLU A 324 -34.43 30.24 0.22
C GLU A 324 -35.89 30.51 -0.18
N LYS A 325 -36.31 31.76 -0.29
CA LYS A 325 -37.68 32.13 -0.69
C LYS A 325 -37.99 31.80 -2.14
N SER A 326 -37.01 31.74 -3.03
CA SER A 326 -37.17 31.36 -4.43
C SER A 326 -37.19 29.83 -4.64
N GLY A 327 -36.58 29.05 -3.74
CA GLY A 327 -36.55 27.57 -3.76
C GLY A 327 -37.88 26.93 -3.36
N ASP A 328 -38.63 27.54 -2.43
CA ASP A 328 -39.93 27.02 -1.97
C ASP A 328 -41.06 27.21 -2.96
N SER A 329 -40.90 28.03 -4.00
CA SER A 329 -41.92 28.25 -5.02
C SER A 329 -41.85 27.27 -6.21
N GLN A 330 -40.91 26.34 -6.24
CA GLN A 330 -40.80 25.29 -7.31
C GLN A 330 -41.25 23.89 -6.87
N THR A 331 -41.72 23.69 -5.63
CA THR A 331 -42.19 22.38 -5.13
C THR A 331 -43.71 22.31 -4.96
N ALA A 332 -44.47 23.22 -5.54
CA ALA A 332 -45.95 23.20 -5.56
C ALA A 332 -46.49 23.35 -7.00
N VAL A 333 -46.32 22.32 -7.81
CA VAL A 333 -47.26 21.95 -8.93
C VAL A 333 -47.16 20.44 -9.17
#